data_6ccbe0fc7ef3938b9f1cbc081803c02f
#
_entry.id   6ccbe0fc7ef3938b9f1cbc081803c02f
#
_cell.length_a   1.000
_cell.length_b   1.000
_cell.length_c   1.000
_cell.angle_alpha   90.00
_cell.angle_beta   90.00
_cell.angle_gamma   90.00
#
_symmetry.space_group_name_H-M   'P 1'
#
loop_
_entity.id
_entity.type
_entity.pdbx_description
1 polymer ?
#
loop_
_entity_poly.entity_id
_entity_poly.type
_entity_poly.pdbx_seq_one_letter_code
_entity_poly.pdbx_strand_id
1 'polypeptide(L)'
;PGVLALIAAIISILSKEAMYWYTKITAQKIDSSALMADAWHHRSDALSSIGALIGIAGARLGFPILDPIASEVICIFIVKAAIDIFQDAISKMVDRSCDASTEDAIRTCALAQNGVIQVDFLQTRVFGNKIYVDIEIGADGNLTLYESHSIAEHVHDSIETKFPKVKHIMVHVNPC
;
A
#
# COMPACT_ATOMS: atom_id res chain seq x y z
N PRO A 1 20.36 31.08 19.22
CA PRO A 1 20.32 30.83 17.76
C PRO A 1 20.12 32.14 17.00
N GLY A 2 20.93 32.36 15.93
CA GLY A 2 20.90 33.58 15.15
C GLY A 2 19.73 33.62 14.15
N VAL A 3 19.47 34.79 13.55
CA VAL A 3 18.47 34.97 12.48
C VAL A 3 18.72 34.00 11.30
N LEU A 4 19.97 33.67 11.03
CA LEU A 4 20.37 32.73 10.00
C LEU A 4 19.78 31.33 10.23
N ALA A 5 19.70 30.87 11.49
CA ALA A 5 19.10 29.57 11.83
C ALA A 5 17.59 29.54 11.55
N LEU A 6 16.89 30.64 11.79
CA LEU A 6 15.46 30.76 11.46
C LEU A 6 15.22 30.71 9.95
N ILE A 7 16.02 31.44 9.18
CA ILE A 7 15.94 31.45 7.71
C ILE A 7 16.21 30.03 7.16
N ALA A 8 17.27 29.37 7.65
CA ALA A 8 17.60 28.02 7.25
C ALA A 8 16.47 27.01 7.58
N ALA A 9 15.82 27.14 8.75
CA ALA A 9 14.69 26.31 9.12
C ALA A 9 13.49 26.51 8.18
N ILE A 10 13.16 27.75 7.83
CA ILE A 10 12.06 28.05 6.90
C ILE A 10 12.36 27.46 5.51
N ILE A 11 13.56 27.65 4.97
CA ILE A 11 13.95 27.09 3.67
C ILE A 11 13.87 25.54 3.73
N SER A 12 14.33 24.93 4.82
CA SER A 12 14.26 23.49 5.02
C SER A 12 12.81 22.98 5.02
N ILE A 13 11.90 23.65 5.71
CA ILE A 13 10.48 23.28 5.75
C ILE A 13 9.87 23.35 4.34
N LEU A 14 10.08 24.46 3.64
CA LEU A 14 9.53 24.67 2.29
C LEU A 14 10.03 23.62 1.29
N SER A 15 11.33 23.32 1.31
CA SER A 15 11.91 22.32 0.42
C SER A 15 11.40 20.91 0.73
N LYS A 16 11.32 20.53 2.01
CA LYS A 16 10.80 19.21 2.41
C LYS A 16 9.32 19.05 2.11
N GLU A 17 8.51 20.08 2.29
CA GLU A 17 7.09 20.06 1.93
C GLU A 17 6.92 19.95 0.40
N ALA A 18 7.73 20.63 -0.39
CA ALA A 18 7.74 20.50 -1.85
C ALA A 18 8.12 19.07 -2.28
N MET A 19 9.14 18.48 -1.64
CA MET A 19 9.54 17.08 -1.89
C MET A 19 8.43 16.11 -1.52
N TYR A 20 7.77 16.29 -0.38
CA TYR A 20 6.61 15.47 0.01
C TYR A 20 5.54 15.44 -1.08
N TRP A 21 5.09 16.61 -1.55
CA TRP A 21 4.05 16.69 -2.56
C TRP A 21 4.47 16.08 -3.90
N TYR A 22 5.70 16.34 -4.33
CA TYR A 22 6.25 15.78 -5.57
C TYR A 22 6.31 14.24 -5.51
N THR A 23 6.88 13.70 -4.44
CA THR A 23 7.02 12.26 -4.25
C THR A 23 5.67 11.58 -4.08
N LYS A 24 4.72 12.18 -3.33
CA LYS A 24 3.36 11.66 -3.14
C LYS A 24 2.60 11.56 -4.46
N ILE A 25 2.61 12.63 -5.27
CA ILE A 25 1.91 12.63 -6.57
C ILE A 25 2.51 11.56 -7.49
N THR A 26 3.82 11.41 -7.50
CA THR A 26 4.50 10.38 -8.30
C THR A 26 4.16 8.98 -7.79
N ALA A 27 4.20 8.76 -6.47
CA ALA A 27 3.83 7.49 -5.84
C ALA A 27 2.40 7.05 -6.20
N GLN A 28 1.46 7.98 -6.18
CA GLN A 28 0.06 7.72 -6.56
C GLN A 28 -0.09 7.36 -8.05
N LYS A 29 0.66 8.02 -8.94
CA LYS A 29 0.60 7.76 -10.39
C LYS A 29 1.10 6.36 -10.76
N ILE A 30 2.14 5.86 -10.09
CA ILE A 30 2.74 4.56 -10.39
C ILE A 30 2.32 3.47 -9.40
N ASP A 31 1.41 3.78 -8.47
CA ASP A 31 0.90 2.89 -7.41
C ASP A 31 2.06 2.24 -6.61
N SER A 32 3.05 3.06 -6.22
CA SER A 32 4.24 2.60 -5.51
C SER A 32 4.14 2.92 -4.01
N SER A 33 4.01 1.87 -3.21
CA SER A 33 4.01 1.99 -1.75
C SER A 33 5.37 2.40 -1.17
N ALA A 34 6.46 2.02 -1.83
CA ALA A 34 7.82 2.42 -1.43
C ALA A 34 8.02 3.93 -1.59
N LEU A 35 7.59 4.51 -2.73
CA LEU A 35 7.61 5.95 -2.90
C LEU A 35 6.64 6.67 -1.96
N MET A 36 5.51 6.06 -1.64
CA MET A 36 4.59 6.64 -0.66
C MET A 36 5.21 6.70 0.74
N ALA A 37 5.95 5.67 1.15
CA ALA A 37 6.70 5.67 2.41
C ALA A 37 7.78 6.77 2.42
N ASP A 38 8.49 6.97 1.31
CA ASP A 38 9.49 8.04 1.16
C ASP A 38 8.83 9.44 1.23
N ALA A 39 7.67 9.62 0.62
CA ALA A 39 6.91 10.86 0.77
C ALA A 39 6.57 11.14 2.26
N TRP A 40 6.10 10.14 2.99
CA TRP A 40 5.83 10.30 4.42
C TRP A 40 7.09 10.57 5.25
N HIS A 41 8.25 10.05 4.85
CA HIS A 41 9.53 10.39 5.46
C HIS A 41 9.82 11.91 5.30
N HIS A 42 9.68 12.45 4.10
CA HIS A 42 9.83 13.91 3.87
C HIS A 42 8.84 14.73 4.71
N ARG A 43 7.60 14.25 4.89
CA ARG A 43 6.61 14.91 5.73
C ARG A 43 6.99 14.92 7.21
N SER A 44 7.48 13.78 7.73
CA SER A 44 7.98 13.68 9.11
C SER A 44 9.16 14.63 9.34
N ASP A 45 10.04 14.73 8.38
CA ASP A 45 11.17 15.65 8.41
C ASP A 45 10.74 17.14 8.39
N ALA A 46 9.69 17.46 7.61
CA ALA A 46 9.13 18.81 7.61
C ALA A 46 8.51 19.17 8.97
N LEU A 47 7.76 18.24 9.57
CA LEU A 47 7.19 18.41 10.91
C LEU A 47 8.26 18.60 11.99
N SER A 48 9.36 17.82 11.93
CA SER A 48 10.51 18.00 12.82
C SER A 48 11.13 19.38 12.68
N SER A 49 11.24 19.89 11.46
CA SER A 49 11.77 21.23 11.18
C SER A 49 10.84 22.34 11.68
N ILE A 50 9.52 22.15 11.61
CA ILE A 50 8.51 23.07 12.19
C ILE A 50 8.65 23.12 13.72
N GLY A 51 8.77 21.96 14.35
CA GLY A 51 8.96 21.90 15.79
C GLY A 51 10.25 22.58 16.23
N ALA A 52 11.37 22.36 15.54
CA ALA A 52 12.63 23.06 15.80
C ALA A 52 12.47 24.57 15.62
N LEU A 53 11.74 25.04 14.61
CA LEU A 53 11.45 26.46 14.40
C LEU A 53 10.67 27.05 15.58
N ILE A 54 9.63 26.35 16.06
CA ILE A 54 8.83 26.76 17.22
C ILE A 54 9.69 26.80 18.49
N GLY A 55 10.52 25.77 18.73
CA GLY A 55 11.44 25.71 19.87
C GLY A 55 12.42 26.87 19.88
N ILE A 56 13.08 27.12 18.73
CA ILE A 56 14.03 28.24 18.56
C ILE A 56 13.33 29.59 18.78
N ALA A 57 12.16 29.79 18.17
CA ALA A 57 11.41 31.05 18.29
C ALA A 57 10.96 31.27 19.73
N GLY A 58 10.42 30.23 20.39
CA GLY A 58 10.00 30.31 21.79
C GLY A 58 11.14 30.60 22.76
N ALA A 59 12.29 29.95 22.57
CA ALA A 59 13.48 30.23 23.38
C ALA A 59 13.94 31.70 23.22
N ARG A 60 13.85 32.29 22.05
CA ARG A 60 14.16 33.70 21.82
C ARG A 60 13.15 34.67 22.43
N LEU A 61 11.91 34.25 22.58
CA LEU A 61 10.85 35.02 23.28
C LEU A 61 10.91 34.91 24.79
N GLY A 62 11.91 34.23 25.37
CA GLY A 62 12.13 34.09 26.81
C GLY A 62 11.46 32.84 27.41
N PHE A 63 11.02 31.88 26.61
CA PHE A 63 10.43 30.61 27.06
C PHE A 63 11.30 29.41 26.64
N PRO A 64 12.48 29.19 27.31
CA PRO A 64 13.40 28.13 26.92
C PRO A 64 12.84 26.71 27.08
N ILE A 65 11.77 26.53 27.85
CA ILE A 65 11.06 25.24 28.03
C ILE A 65 10.33 24.76 26.77
N LEU A 66 10.04 25.64 25.82
CA LEU A 66 9.32 25.30 24.61
C LEU A 66 10.14 24.41 23.66
N ASP A 67 11.46 24.52 23.70
CA ASP A 67 12.35 23.71 22.86
C ASP A 67 12.34 22.21 23.27
N PRO A 68 12.53 21.83 24.54
CA PRO A 68 12.35 20.44 24.96
C PRO A 68 10.95 19.90 24.72
N ILE A 69 9.89 20.68 24.98
CA ILE A 69 8.51 20.25 24.76
C ILE A 69 8.26 19.99 23.27
N ALA A 70 8.67 20.90 22.39
CA ALA A 70 8.54 20.71 20.95
C ALA A 70 9.29 19.45 20.47
N SER A 71 10.50 19.22 20.98
CA SER A 71 11.30 18.03 20.66
C SER A 71 10.61 16.73 21.09
N GLU A 72 10.00 16.69 22.27
CA GLU A 72 9.26 15.52 22.78
C GLU A 72 8.02 15.22 21.91
N VAL A 73 7.24 16.24 21.57
CA VAL A 73 6.07 16.09 20.71
C VAL A 73 6.47 15.56 19.33
N ILE A 74 7.55 16.08 18.73
CA ILE A 74 8.07 15.59 17.46
C ILE A 74 8.49 14.12 17.56
N CYS A 75 9.20 13.75 18.66
CA CYS A 75 9.64 12.38 18.90
C CYS A 75 8.46 11.39 18.85
N ILE A 76 7.36 11.72 19.53
CA ILE A 76 6.13 10.91 19.53
C ILE A 76 5.57 10.74 18.11
N PHE A 77 5.51 11.82 17.32
CA PHE A 77 5.02 11.75 15.93
C PHE A 77 5.93 10.91 15.04
N ILE A 78 7.25 11.02 15.20
CA ILE A 78 8.21 10.23 14.40
C ILE A 78 8.10 8.75 14.75
N VAL A 79 8.01 8.40 16.04
CA VAL A 79 7.84 7.01 16.48
C VAL A 79 6.56 6.42 15.94
N LYS A 80 5.45 7.16 15.98
CA LYS A 80 4.18 6.71 15.38
C LYS A 80 4.33 6.46 13.88
N ALA A 81 4.89 7.41 13.13
CA ALA A 81 5.09 7.26 11.68
C ALA A 81 6.00 6.05 11.36
N ALA A 82 7.05 5.82 12.16
CA ALA A 82 7.93 4.67 12.00
C ALA A 82 7.19 3.35 12.22
N ILE A 83 6.32 3.27 13.23
CA ILE A 83 5.50 2.08 13.50
C ILE A 83 4.53 1.82 12.34
N ASP A 84 3.85 2.84 11.84
CA ASP A 84 2.89 2.72 10.74
C ASP A 84 3.58 2.22 9.45
N ILE A 85 4.75 2.77 9.11
CA ILE A 85 5.56 2.35 7.96
C ILE A 85 6.05 0.90 8.15
N PHE A 86 6.52 0.55 9.35
CA PHE A 86 7.01 -0.79 9.66
C PHE A 86 5.89 -1.84 9.55
N GLN A 87 4.71 -1.56 10.07
CA GLN A 87 3.55 -2.45 9.96
C GLN A 87 3.13 -2.65 8.50
N ASP A 88 3.10 -1.58 7.69
CA ASP A 88 2.80 -1.67 6.27
C ASP A 88 3.86 -2.50 5.52
N ALA A 89 5.14 -2.30 5.82
CA ALA A 89 6.22 -3.08 5.22
C ALA A 89 6.12 -4.57 5.57
N ILE A 90 5.91 -4.92 6.85
CA ILE A 90 5.74 -6.30 7.27
C ILE A 90 4.51 -6.92 6.60
N SER A 91 3.38 -6.22 6.58
CA SER A 91 2.15 -6.74 5.97
C SER A 91 2.31 -7.11 4.50
N LYS A 92 3.24 -6.47 3.79
CA LYS A 92 3.59 -6.77 2.39
C LYS A 92 4.59 -7.91 2.24
N MET A 93 5.29 -8.28 3.32
CA MET A 93 6.25 -9.39 3.32
C MET A 93 5.65 -10.73 3.73
N VAL A 94 4.51 -10.73 4.42
CA VAL A 94 3.87 -11.92 5.00
C VAL A 94 2.67 -12.44 4.20
N ASP A 95 2.72 -12.35 2.88
CA ASP A 95 1.67 -12.90 1.98
C ASP A 95 0.25 -12.45 2.34
N ARG A 96 0.08 -11.15 2.59
CA ARG A 96 -1.24 -10.59 2.89
C ARG A 96 -2.19 -10.79 1.72
N SER A 97 -3.41 -11.27 1.99
CA SER A 97 -4.53 -11.27 1.04
C SER A 97 -4.87 -9.85 0.55
N CYS A 98 -5.47 -9.75 -0.63
CA CYS A 98 -6.08 -8.50 -1.05
C CYS A 98 -7.31 -8.17 -0.19
N ASP A 99 -7.94 -7.03 -0.45
CA ASP A 99 -9.15 -6.64 0.28
C ASP A 99 -10.33 -7.57 -0.04
N ALA A 100 -11.20 -7.79 0.93
CA ALA A 100 -12.33 -8.70 0.82
C ALA A 100 -13.26 -8.35 -0.36
N SER A 101 -13.43 -7.07 -0.69
CA SER A 101 -14.23 -6.64 -1.84
C SER A 101 -13.63 -7.09 -3.16
N THR A 102 -12.31 -7.11 -3.29
CA THR A 102 -11.61 -7.62 -4.48
C THR A 102 -11.70 -9.15 -4.55
N GLU A 103 -11.58 -9.87 -3.43
CA GLU A 103 -11.76 -11.34 -3.41
C GLU A 103 -13.18 -11.73 -3.82
N ASP A 104 -14.20 -11.06 -3.29
CA ASP A 104 -15.60 -11.30 -3.66
C ASP A 104 -15.87 -11.00 -5.14
N ALA A 105 -15.25 -9.95 -5.67
CA ALA A 105 -15.38 -9.62 -7.09
C ALA A 105 -14.68 -10.66 -7.99
N ILE A 106 -13.52 -11.20 -7.60
CA ILE A 106 -12.84 -12.29 -8.31
C ILE A 106 -13.69 -13.56 -8.26
N ARG A 107 -14.21 -13.94 -7.10
CA ARG A 107 -15.11 -15.08 -6.93
C ARG A 107 -16.34 -14.98 -7.82
N THR A 108 -16.99 -13.82 -7.84
CA THR A 108 -18.16 -13.55 -8.67
C THR A 108 -17.81 -13.64 -10.16
N CYS A 109 -16.62 -13.15 -10.54
CA CYS A 109 -16.14 -13.23 -11.93
C CYS A 109 -15.94 -14.68 -12.38
N ALA A 110 -15.38 -15.53 -11.53
CA ALA A 110 -15.18 -16.95 -11.81
C ALA A 110 -16.53 -17.70 -11.94
N LEU A 111 -17.45 -17.47 -10.99
CA LEU A 111 -18.78 -18.07 -11.00
C LEU A 111 -19.64 -17.68 -12.22
N ALA A 112 -19.33 -16.54 -12.85
CA ALA A 112 -20.04 -16.09 -14.04
C ALA A 112 -19.59 -16.80 -15.33
N GLN A 113 -18.53 -17.62 -15.28
CA GLN A 113 -18.04 -18.34 -16.46
C GLN A 113 -18.84 -19.61 -16.70
N ASN A 114 -19.11 -19.86 -18.00
CA ASN A 114 -19.83 -21.06 -18.40
C ASN A 114 -19.05 -22.33 -18.03
N GLY A 115 -19.72 -23.29 -17.40
CA GLY A 115 -19.12 -24.56 -16.98
C GLY A 115 -18.56 -24.54 -15.54
N VAL A 116 -18.47 -23.41 -14.89
CA VAL A 116 -18.15 -23.31 -13.48
C VAL A 116 -19.41 -23.55 -12.64
N ILE A 117 -19.39 -24.59 -11.82
CA ILE A 117 -20.49 -24.96 -10.90
C ILE A 117 -20.34 -24.21 -9.58
N GLN A 118 -19.12 -24.18 -9.05
CA GLN A 118 -18.82 -23.57 -7.75
C GLN A 118 -17.35 -23.11 -7.69
N VAL A 119 -17.01 -22.32 -6.67
CA VAL A 119 -15.63 -21.98 -6.31
C VAL A 119 -15.34 -22.62 -4.97
N ASP A 120 -14.52 -23.67 -4.99
CA ASP A 120 -14.17 -24.46 -3.81
C ASP A 120 -13.19 -23.74 -2.91
N PHE A 121 -12.21 -23.06 -3.52
CA PHE A 121 -11.15 -22.36 -2.81
C PHE A 121 -10.76 -21.09 -3.58
N LEU A 122 -10.46 -20.04 -2.84
CA LEU A 122 -9.88 -18.80 -3.39
C LEU A 122 -8.89 -18.24 -2.38
N GLN A 123 -7.66 -18.12 -2.78
CA GLN A 123 -6.61 -17.46 -2.02
C GLN A 123 -5.96 -16.39 -2.88
N THR A 124 -5.71 -15.25 -2.27
CA THR A 124 -5.00 -14.15 -2.94
C THR A 124 -3.76 -13.78 -2.16
N ARG A 125 -2.78 -13.24 -2.85
CA ARG A 125 -1.53 -12.79 -2.26
C ARG A 125 -1.09 -11.49 -2.92
N VAL A 126 -0.87 -10.46 -2.09
CA VAL A 126 -0.38 -9.17 -2.57
C VAL A 126 1.15 -9.14 -2.53
N PHE A 127 1.76 -8.94 -3.67
CA PHE A 127 3.20 -8.77 -3.80
C PHE A 127 3.51 -7.43 -4.49
N GLY A 128 4.05 -6.48 -3.72
CA GLY A 128 4.23 -5.11 -4.18
C GLY A 128 2.89 -4.43 -4.50
N ASN A 129 2.69 -4.08 -5.78
CA ASN A 129 1.44 -3.52 -6.30
C ASN A 129 0.62 -4.52 -7.15
N LYS A 130 0.98 -5.79 -7.13
CA LYS A 130 0.34 -6.86 -7.90
C LYS A 130 -0.31 -7.90 -7.00
N ILE A 131 -1.33 -8.59 -7.54
CA ILE A 131 -2.07 -9.65 -6.89
C ILE A 131 -1.77 -10.96 -7.59
N TYR A 132 -1.52 -12.01 -6.82
CA TYR A 132 -1.47 -13.39 -7.27
C TYR A 132 -2.72 -14.07 -6.76
N VAL A 133 -3.32 -14.92 -7.60
CA VAL A 133 -4.60 -15.59 -7.34
C VAL A 133 -4.42 -17.08 -7.52
N ASP A 134 -4.77 -17.84 -6.51
CA ASP A 134 -4.93 -19.30 -6.57
C ASP A 134 -6.42 -19.59 -6.36
N ILE A 135 -7.06 -20.20 -7.37
CA ILE A 135 -8.50 -20.49 -7.36
C ILE A 135 -8.76 -21.94 -7.72
N GLU A 136 -9.63 -22.59 -6.99
CA GLU A 136 -10.15 -23.91 -7.31
C GLU A 136 -11.64 -23.79 -7.67
N ILE A 137 -11.98 -24.33 -8.82
CA ILE A 137 -13.35 -24.33 -9.34
C ILE A 137 -13.86 -25.75 -9.51
N GLY A 138 -15.14 -25.95 -9.26
CA GLY A 138 -15.83 -27.20 -9.56
C GLY A 138 -16.45 -27.16 -10.97
N ALA A 139 -16.26 -28.25 -11.73
CA ALA A 139 -16.88 -28.47 -13.02
C ALA A 139 -17.40 -29.91 -13.16
N ASP A 140 -18.25 -30.20 -14.16
CA ASP A 140 -18.78 -31.56 -14.37
C ASP A 140 -17.65 -32.58 -14.55
N GLY A 141 -17.62 -33.59 -13.69
CA GLY A 141 -16.62 -34.66 -13.69
C GLY A 141 -16.64 -35.56 -14.92
N ASN A 142 -17.66 -35.47 -15.80
CA ASN A 142 -17.75 -36.22 -17.03
C ASN A 142 -17.11 -35.50 -18.25
N LEU A 143 -16.62 -34.27 -18.05
CA LEU A 143 -15.95 -33.52 -19.12
C LEU A 143 -14.61 -34.14 -19.50
N THR A 144 -14.27 -34.00 -20.77
CA THR A 144 -12.92 -34.32 -21.20
C THR A 144 -11.89 -33.36 -20.61
N LEU A 145 -10.63 -33.78 -20.58
CA LEU A 145 -9.54 -32.89 -20.11
C LEU A 145 -9.50 -31.60 -20.93
N TYR A 146 -9.77 -31.66 -22.21
CA TYR A 146 -9.78 -30.49 -23.11
C TYR A 146 -10.89 -29.50 -22.71
N GLU A 147 -12.10 -29.98 -22.45
CA GLU A 147 -13.25 -29.16 -22.08
C GLU A 147 -13.03 -28.53 -20.70
N SER A 148 -12.56 -29.30 -19.70
CA SER A 148 -12.27 -28.77 -18.37
C SER A 148 -11.13 -27.72 -18.38
N HIS A 149 -10.10 -27.95 -19.20
CA HIS A 149 -9.02 -26.98 -19.37
C HIS A 149 -9.53 -25.70 -20.05
N SER A 150 -10.41 -25.80 -21.05
CA SER A 150 -11.01 -24.62 -21.68
C SER A 150 -11.82 -23.77 -20.68
N ILE A 151 -12.53 -24.40 -19.73
CA ILE A 151 -13.21 -23.67 -18.65
C ILE A 151 -12.18 -22.93 -17.78
N ALA A 152 -11.07 -23.57 -17.40
CA ALA A 152 -10.00 -22.94 -16.65
C ALA A 152 -9.40 -21.74 -17.37
N GLU A 153 -9.15 -21.85 -18.69
CA GLU A 153 -8.65 -20.73 -19.51
C GLU A 153 -9.64 -19.57 -19.54
N HIS A 154 -10.95 -19.83 -19.71
CA HIS A 154 -11.95 -18.76 -19.68
C HIS A 154 -12.00 -18.03 -18.34
N VAL A 155 -11.88 -18.76 -17.23
CA VAL A 155 -11.79 -18.15 -15.90
C VAL A 155 -10.52 -17.31 -15.76
N HIS A 156 -9.37 -17.84 -16.20
CA HIS A 156 -8.08 -17.16 -16.21
C HIS A 156 -8.16 -15.83 -16.95
N ASP A 157 -8.54 -15.86 -18.22
CA ASP A 157 -8.60 -14.71 -19.13
C ASP A 157 -9.59 -13.65 -18.64
N SER A 158 -10.73 -14.10 -18.11
CA SER A 158 -11.76 -13.22 -17.57
C SER A 158 -11.27 -12.43 -16.34
N ILE A 159 -10.54 -13.09 -15.44
CA ILE A 159 -9.98 -12.45 -14.25
C ILE A 159 -8.82 -11.53 -14.64
N GLU A 160 -7.90 -11.97 -15.51
CA GLU A 160 -6.78 -11.16 -15.97
C GLU A 160 -7.25 -9.88 -16.68
N THR A 161 -8.28 -9.97 -17.50
CA THR A 161 -8.87 -8.83 -18.23
C THR A 161 -9.57 -7.86 -17.29
N LYS A 162 -10.34 -8.35 -16.32
CA LYS A 162 -11.13 -7.52 -15.41
C LYS A 162 -10.32 -6.88 -14.30
N PHE A 163 -9.22 -7.50 -13.87
CA PHE A 163 -8.42 -7.07 -12.73
C PHE A 163 -6.96 -6.77 -13.13
N PRO A 164 -6.64 -5.58 -13.66
CA PRO A 164 -5.30 -5.23 -14.17
C PRO A 164 -4.17 -5.32 -13.12
N LYS A 165 -4.53 -5.37 -11.84
CA LYS A 165 -3.56 -5.59 -10.75
C LYS A 165 -3.20 -7.06 -10.58
N VAL A 166 -4.00 -7.99 -11.09
CA VAL A 166 -3.69 -9.42 -11.06
C VAL A 166 -2.55 -9.70 -12.04
N LYS A 167 -1.48 -10.32 -11.54
CA LYS A 167 -0.26 -10.62 -12.29
C LYS A 167 -0.19 -12.08 -12.70
N HIS A 168 -0.77 -12.95 -11.90
CA HIS A 168 -0.74 -14.38 -12.11
C HIS A 168 -1.99 -15.02 -11.50
N ILE A 169 -2.54 -15.98 -12.22
CA ILE A 169 -3.71 -16.75 -11.79
C ILE A 169 -3.41 -18.23 -12.01
N MET A 170 -3.55 -19.02 -10.96
CA MET A 170 -3.57 -20.48 -11.07
C MET A 170 -5.02 -20.93 -10.88
N VAL A 171 -5.55 -21.64 -11.88
CA VAL A 171 -6.89 -22.21 -11.81
C VAL A 171 -6.77 -23.73 -11.74
N HIS A 172 -7.26 -24.31 -10.64
CA HIS A 172 -7.41 -25.74 -10.49
C HIS A 172 -8.88 -26.13 -10.69
N VAL A 173 -9.11 -27.22 -11.43
CA VAL A 173 -10.47 -27.69 -11.72
C VAL A 173 -10.71 -29.01 -11.00
N ASN A 174 -11.71 -28.99 -10.11
CA ASN A 174 -12.17 -30.17 -9.36
C ASN A 174 -13.39 -30.79 -10.09
N PRO A 175 -13.49 -32.11 -10.17
CA PRO A 175 -14.69 -32.78 -10.65
C PRO A 175 -15.81 -32.70 -9.61
N CYS A 176 -17.02 -32.31 -10.04
CA CYS A 176 -18.25 -32.28 -9.22
C CYS A 176 -19.26 -33.28 -9.73
#